data_b9badfe9d0fe6a0637ca19246ed91654
#
_entry.id   b9badfe9d0fe6a0637ca19246ed91654
#
_cell.length_a   1.000
_cell.length_b   1.000
_cell.length_c   1.000
_cell.angle_alpha   90.00
_cell.angle_beta   90.00
_cell.angle_gamma   90.00
#
_symmetry.space_group_name_H-M   'P 1'
#
loop_
_entity.id
_entity.type
_entity.pdbx_description
1 polymer ?
#
loop_
_entity_poly.entity_id
_entity_poly.type
_entity_poly.pdbx_seq_one_letter_code
_entity_poly.pdbx_strand_id
1 'polypeptide(L)'
;MPDHPQGYRIETVYGRLTQPQRQEIIRFWMQQRVIPSLEAARRRVGQVIDVLRNAEGEIVGLNSVYPAAYRSRDQRYLFYRLYIRPADRKPGLARRATRHVVEALLAHPELRPGIKGLIAVTENPKLSREAARRQLQRIGFEYDGRGPKGYDIWRIDFSNAQSTVQ
;
A
#
# COMPACT_ATOMS: atom_id res chain seq x y z
N MET A 1 15.28 17.51 -7.67
CA MET A 1 13.91 17.84 -8.12
C MET A 1 12.94 16.96 -7.36
N PRO A 2 11.99 17.55 -6.66
CA PRO A 2 11.00 16.74 -5.97
C PRO A 2 10.10 16.08 -7.02
N ASP A 3 10.15 14.77 -7.01
CA ASP A 3 9.35 13.87 -7.85
C ASP A 3 7.91 13.82 -7.31
N HIS A 4 7.31 14.98 -7.10
CA HIS A 4 5.97 15.07 -6.54
C HIS A 4 5.00 15.48 -7.64
N PRO A 5 4.06 14.58 -8.02
CA PRO A 5 2.95 15.01 -8.86
C PRO A 5 2.24 16.14 -8.12
N GLN A 6 2.29 17.33 -8.72
CA GLN A 6 1.71 18.53 -8.13
C GLN A 6 0.21 18.34 -7.90
N GLY A 7 -0.28 18.79 -6.77
CA GLY A 7 -1.69 18.79 -6.46
C GLY A 7 -2.22 17.54 -5.75
N TYR A 8 -1.39 16.54 -5.51
CA TYR A 8 -1.81 15.33 -4.76
C TYR A 8 -1.26 15.37 -3.35
N ARG A 9 -2.09 14.97 -2.39
CA ARG A 9 -1.67 14.81 -0.99
C ARG A 9 -2.01 13.42 -0.48
N ILE A 10 -1.23 12.96 0.49
CA ILE A 10 -1.43 11.70 1.17
C ILE A 10 -1.90 12.01 2.60
N GLU A 11 -3.03 11.43 2.98
CA GLU A 11 -3.62 11.58 4.30
C GLU A 11 -3.61 10.22 5.01
N THR A 12 -2.87 10.12 6.11
CA THR A 12 -2.81 8.89 6.90
C THR A 12 -4.04 8.80 7.80
N VAL A 13 -4.78 7.70 7.65
CA VAL A 13 -6.04 7.46 8.37
C VAL A 13 -6.02 6.20 9.23
N TYR A 14 -4.94 5.42 9.18
CA TYR A 14 -4.84 4.12 9.86
C TYR A 14 -5.11 4.24 11.37
N GLY A 15 -6.09 3.47 11.84
CA GLY A 15 -6.51 3.49 13.24
C GLY A 15 -7.26 4.75 13.69
N ARG A 16 -7.51 5.70 12.79
CA ARG A 16 -8.13 7.01 13.11
C ARG A 16 -9.33 7.33 12.22
N LEU A 17 -9.86 6.34 11.52
CA LEU A 17 -10.98 6.57 10.61
C LEU A 17 -12.22 7.05 11.35
N THR A 18 -12.71 8.22 10.96
CA THR A 18 -14.03 8.72 11.36
C THR A 18 -15.12 8.01 10.56
N GLN A 19 -16.35 8.09 11.02
CA GLN A 19 -17.47 7.49 10.30
C GLN A 19 -17.68 8.13 8.92
N PRO A 20 -17.62 9.46 8.76
CA PRO A 20 -17.65 10.06 7.41
C PRO A 20 -16.53 9.58 6.50
N GLN A 21 -15.31 9.43 7.00
CA GLN A 21 -14.18 8.91 6.21
C GLN A 21 -14.42 7.46 5.77
N ARG A 22 -14.96 6.61 6.65
CA ARG A 22 -15.32 5.23 6.30
C ARG A 22 -16.32 5.20 5.15
N GLN A 23 -17.36 6.04 5.22
CA GLN A 23 -18.38 6.12 4.19
C GLN A 23 -17.82 6.62 2.86
N GLU A 24 -16.95 7.62 2.90
CA GLU A 24 -16.30 8.17 1.71
C GLU A 24 -15.42 7.13 1.02
N ILE A 25 -14.62 6.38 1.77
CA ILE A 25 -13.77 5.30 1.25
C ILE A 25 -14.61 4.18 0.63
N ILE A 26 -15.64 3.75 1.32
CA ILE A 26 -16.53 2.69 0.82
C ILE A 26 -17.19 3.13 -0.48
N ARG A 27 -17.68 4.38 -0.53
CA ARG A 27 -18.28 4.94 -1.75
C ARG A 27 -17.28 4.95 -2.90
N PHE A 28 -16.04 5.38 -2.66
CA PHE A 28 -14.97 5.36 -3.65
C PHE A 28 -14.75 3.96 -4.21
N TRP A 29 -14.58 2.96 -3.34
CA TRP A 29 -14.37 1.58 -3.78
C TRP A 29 -15.55 1.05 -4.61
N MET A 30 -16.77 1.35 -4.19
CA MET A 30 -17.96 0.88 -4.92
C MET A 30 -18.09 1.56 -6.28
N GLN A 31 -17.83 2.86 -6.37
CA GLN A 31 -17.84 3.61 -7.64
C GLN A 31 -16.75 3.10 -8.59
N GLN A 32 -15.59 2.79 -8.08
CA GLN A 32 -14.46 2.28 -8.88
C GLN A 32 -14.55 0.79 -9.17
N ARG A 33 -15.49 0.09 -8.57
CA ARG A 33 -15.68 -1.37 -8.71
C ARG A 33 -14.44 -2.17 -8.33
N VAL A 34 -13.72 -1.71 -7.31
CA VAL A 34 -12.47 -2.33 -6.83
C VAL A 34 -12.76 -3.53 -5.93
N ILE A 35 -13.86 -3.47 -5.21
CA ILE A 35 -14.28 -4.49 -4.24
C ILE A 35 -15.62 -5.09 -4.69
N PRO A 36 -15.81 -6.42 -4.53
CA PRO A 36 -16.95 -7.11 -5.12
C PRO A 36 -18.31 -6.76 -4.49
N SER A 37 -18.32 -6.32 -3.23
CA SER A 37 -19.58 -6.05 -2.52
C SER A 37 -19.43 -4.99 -1.44
N LEU A 38 -20.56 -4.39 -1.05
CA LEU A 38 -20.60 -3.45 0.06
C LEU A 38 -20.15 -4.11 1.38
N GLU A 39 -20.52 -5.36 1.58
CA GLU A 39 -20.11 -6.12 2.77
C GLU A 39 -18.59 -6.30 2.83
N ALA A 40 -17.97 -6.66 1.70
CA ALA A 40 -16.51 -6.76 1.62
C ALA A 40 -15.83 -5.41 1.89
N ALA A 41 -16.39 -4.31 1.36
CA ALA A 41 -15.88 -2.97 1.62
C ALA A 41 -15.94 -2.60 3.11
N ARG A 42 -17.05 -2.89 3.76
CA ARG A 42 -17.21 -2.66 5.21
C ARG A 42 -16.20 -3.44 6.05
N ARG A 43 -15.89 -4.68 5.65
CA ARG A 43 -14.88 -5.49 6.34
C ARG A 43 -13.46 -4.96 6.14
N ARG A 44 -13.17 -4.38 4.98
CA ARG A 44 -11.80 -3.98 4.60
C ARG A 44 -11.47 -2.53 4.92
N VAL A 45 -12.46 -1.68 5.18
CA VAL A 45 -12.22 -0.24 5.37
C VAL A 45 -11.26 0.05 6.52
N GLY A 46 -11.26 -0.75 7.57
CA GLY A 46 -10.33 -0.62 8.70
C GLY A 46 -8.87 -0.96 8.36
N GLN A 47 -8.62 -1.55 7.19
CA GLN A 47 -7.27 -1.90 6.71
C GLN A 47 -6.60 -0.75 5.95
N VAL A 48 -7.31 0.33 5.66
CA VAL A 48 -6.79 1.47 4.91
C VAL A 48 -5.77 2.21 5.77
N ILE A 49 -4.59 2.45 5.21
CA ILE A 49 -3.52 3.24 5.83
C ILE A 49 -3.60 4.69 5.37
N ASP A 50 -3.58 4.90 4.06
CA ASP A 50 -3.56 6.23 3.47
C ASP A 50 -4.67 6.41 2.45
N VAL A 51 -5.14 7.64 2.37
CA VAL A 51 -6.03 8.12 1.33
C VAL A 51 -5.27 9.14 0.50
N LEU A 52 -5.32 9.01 -0.82
CA LEU A 52 -4.73 9.94 -1.76
C LEU A 52 -5.82 10.88 -2.26
N ARG A 53 -5.58 12.19 -2.15
CA ARG A 53 -6.52 13.22 -2.58
C ARG A 53 -5.90 14.11 -3.65
N ASN A 54 -6.74 14.57 -4.59
CA ASN A 54 -6.35 15.56 -5.58
C ASN A 54 -6.47 16.98 -5.00
N ALA A 55 -6.21 17.99 -5.83
CA ALA A 55 -6.26 19.39 -5.42
C ALA A 55 -7.67 19.83 -4.99
N GLU A 56 -8.71 19.17 -5.51
CA GLU A 56 -10.12 19.43 -5.16
C GLU A 56 -10.56 18.70 -3.89
N GLY A 57 -9.68 17.93 -3.27
CA GLY A 57 -9.97 17.17 -2.05
C GLY A 57 -10.67 15.84 -2.28
N GLU A 58 -10.86 15.43 -3.53
CA GLU A 58 -11.48 14.15 -3.86
C GLU A 58 -10.53 12.98 -3.61
N ILE A 59 -11.05 11.85 -3.15
CA ILE A 59 -10.28 10.62 -3.10
C ILE A 59 -10.01 10.14 -4.54
N VAL A 60 -8.74 9.97 -4.85
CA VAL A 60 -8.30 9.46 -6.16
C VAL A 60 -7.63 8.08 -6.04
N GLY A 61 -7.27 7.68 -4.85
CA GLY A 61 -6.68 6.39 -4.57
C GLY A 61 -6.54 6.15 -3.07
N LEU A 62 -6.17 4.93 -2.73
CA LEU A 62 -5.89 4.56 -1.35
C LEU A 62 -5.02 3.31 -1.31
N ASN A 63 -4.35 3.12 -0.19
CA ASN A 63 -3.63 1.90 0.09
C ASN A 63 -4.17 1.25 1.36
N SER A 64 -3.96 -0.05 1.45
CA SER A 64 -4.38 -0.84 2.59
C SER A 64 -3.41 -1.97 2.85
N VAL A 65 -3.43 -2.49 4.08
CA VAL A 65 -2.65 -3.66 4.47
C VAL A 65 -3.54 -4.62 5.24
N TYR A 66 -3.24 -5.91 5.12
CA TYR A 66 -3.88 -6.93 5.94
C TYR A 66 -2.85 -7.96 6.40
N PRO A 67 -2.97 -8.45 7.65
CA PRO A 67 -2.02 -9.44 8.16
C PRO A 67 -2.35 -10.83 7.64
N ALA A 68 -1.30 -11.57 7.27
CA ALA A 68 -1.42 -12.97 6.90
C ALA A 68 -0.08 -13.69 7.12
N ALA A 69 -0.15 -15.02 7.22
CA ALA A 69 1.04 -15.84 7.28
C ALA A 69 1.74 -15.86 5.92
N TYR A 70 3.07 -15.86 5.94
CA TYR A 70 3.87 -15.94 4.73
C TYR A 70 5.03 -16.91 4.97
N ARG A 71 5.14 -17.93 4.10
CA ARG A 71 6.11 -19.02 4.13
C ARG A 71 6.00 -19.96 5.34
N SER A 72 5.66 -19.44 6.52
CA SER A 72 5.51 -20.21 7.76
C SER A 72 4.30 -19.68 8.52
N ARG A 73 3.59 -20.57 9.23
CA ARG A 73 2.42 -20.17 10.03
C ARG A 73 2.78 -19.19 11.14
N ASP A 74 4.03 -19.22 11.59
CA ASP A 74 4.51 -18.37 12.69
C ASP A 74 5.01 -17.01 12.20
N GLN A 75 5.13 -16.83 10.89
CA GLN A 75 5.64 -15.58 10.30
C GLN A 75 4.50 -14.80 9.69
N ARG A 76 4.12 -13.71 10.36
CA ARG A 76 3.05 -12.83 9.89
C ARG A 76 3.65 -11.59 9.26
N TYR A 77 3.12 -11.26 8.08
CA TYR A 77 3.46 -10.08 7.31
C TYR A 77 2.21 -9.29 7.01
N LEU A 78 2.36 -8.00 6.74
CA LEU A 78 1.31 -7.18 6.17
C LEU A 78 1.36 -7.29 4.65
N PHE A 79 0.24 -7.64 4.04
CA PHE A 79 0.10 -7.67 2.59
C PHE A 79 -0.44 -6.32 2.12
N TYR A 80 0.30 -5.68 1.23
CA TYR A 80 0.07 -4.33 0.74
C TYR A 80 -0.80 -4.33 -0.51
N ARG A 81 -1.76 -3.43 -0.55
CA ARG A 81 -2.62 -3.17 -1.71
C ARG A 81 -2.66 -1.68 -1.99
N LEU A 82 -2.58 -1.31 -3.25
CA LEU A 82 -2.71 0.06 -3.71
C LEU A 82 -3.69 0.11 -4.88
N TYR A 83 -4.62 1.05 -4.83
CA TYR A 83 -5.47 1.36 -5.96
C TYR A 83 -5.48 2.87 -6.19
N ILE A 84 -5.24 3.27 -7.44
CA ILE A 84 -5.38 4.64 -7.91
C ILE A 84 -6.33 4.61 -9.10
N ARG A 85 -7.34 5.47 -9.11
CA ARG A 85 -8.29 5.51 -10.23
C ARG A 85 -7.56 5.85 -11.53
N PRO A 86 -7.98 5.30 -12.69
CA PRO A 86 -7.21 5.41 -13.93
C PRO A 86 -6.84 6.84 -14.32
N ALA A 87 -7.75 7.81 -14.16
CA ALA A 87 -7.51 9.21 -14.54
C ALA A 87 -6.37 9.87 -13.74
N ASP A 88 -6.03 9.35 -12.57
CA ASP A 88 -5.05 9.92 -11.65
C ASP A 88 -3.76 9.09 -11.53
N ARG A 89 -3.55 8.15 -12.44
CA ARG A 89 -2.31 7.35 -12.48
C ARG A 89 -1.18 8.17 -13.09
N LYS A 90 -0.74 9.18 -12.33
CA LYS A 90 0.35 10.08 -12.74
C LYS A 90 1.71 9.46 -12.41
N PRO A 91 2.76 9.75 -13.20
CA PRO A 91 4.11 9.27 -12.90
C PRO A 91 4.54 9.62 -11.47
N GLY A 92 5.06 8.63 -10.76
CA GLY A 92 5.60 8.81 -9.40
C GLY A 92 4.57 8.75 -8.27
N LEU A 93 3.26 8.83 -8.54
CA LEU A 93 2.26 8.85 -7.46
C LEU A 93 2.20 7.50 -6.72
N ALA A 94 2.18 6.39 -7.44
CA ALA A 94 2.19 5.05 -6.84
C ALA A 94 3.44 4.82 -6.00
N ARG A 95 4.59 5.23 -6.50
CA ARG A 95 5.87 5.13 -5.78
C ARG A 95 5.85 5.95 -4.49
N ARG A 96 5.36 7.18 -4.55
CA ARG A 96 5.23 8.05 -3.38
C ARG A 96 4.30 7.45 -2.33
N ALA A 97 3.15 6.91 -2.75
CA ALA A 97 2.20 6.27 -1.85
C ALA A 97 2.81 5.03 -1.17
N THR A 98 3.51 4.20 -1.93
CA THR A 98 4.16 3.00 -1.40
C THR A 98 5.28 3.35 -0.42
N ARG A 99 6.13 4.30 -0.77
CA ARG A 99 7.19 4.79 0.14
C ARG A 99 6.61 5.33 1.44
N HIS A 100 5.52 6.07 1.36
CA HIS A 100 4.87 6.65 2.53
C HIS A 100 4.40 5.58 3.52
N VAL A 101 3.81 4.48 3.04
CA VAL A 101 3.39 3.36 3.89
C VAL A 101 4.59 2.70 4.55
N VAL A 102 5.66 2.45 3.80
CA VAL A 102 6.87 1.84 4.34
C VAL A 102 7.46 2.70 5.46
N GLU A 103 7.61 4.00 5.21
CA GLU A 103 8.12 4.95 6.20
C GLU A 103 7.24 5.02 7.44
N ALA A 104 5.92 5.06 7.26
CA ALA A 104 4.98 5.09 8.38
C ALA A 104 5.05 3.82 9.23
N LEU A 105 5.12 2.65 8.61
CA LEU A 105 5.21 1.38 9.33
C LEU A 105 6.55 1.21 10.05
N LEU A 106 7.64 1.72 9.48
CA LEU A 106 8.94 1.72 10.14
C LEU A 106 9.00 2.68 11.32
N ALA A 107 8.41 3.87 11.17
CA ALA A 107 8.39 4.89 12.22
C ALA A 107 7.46 4.54 13.39
N HIS A 108 6.45 3.69 13.16
CA HIS A 108 5.40 3.38 14.13
C HIS A 108 5.25 1.87 14.36
N PRO A 109 6.21 1.23 15.08
CA PRO A 109 6.13 -0.21 15.36
C PRO A 109 4.83 -0.63 16.06
N GLU A 110 4.20 0.28 16.80
CA GLU A 110 2.93 0.05 17.50
C GLU A 110 1.76 -0.23 16.54
N LEU A 111 1.88 0.15 15.26
CA LEU A 111 0.85 -0.14 14.25
C LEU A 111 0.95 -1.57 13.69
N ARG A 112 2.02 -2.27 14.01
CA ARG A 112 2.32 -3.59 13.44
C ARG A 112 2.80 -4.61 14.48
N PRO A 113 2.07 -4.79 15.61
CA PRO A 113 2.52 -5.72 16.65
C PRO A 113 2.59 -7.15 16.12
N GLY A 114 3.74 -7.82 16.33
CA GLY A 114 3.94 -9.21 15.88
C GLY A 114 4.12 -9.38 14.38
N ILE A 115 4.27 -8.30 13.63
CA ILE A 115 4.43 -8.32 12.18
C ILE A 115 5.91 -8.24 11.83
N LYS A 116 6.38 -9.13 10.95
CA LYS A 116 7.78 -9.21 10.55
C LYS A 116 8.15 -8.29 9.40
N GLY A 117 7.20 -7.97 8.54
CA GLY A 117 7.50 -7.14 7.38
C GLY A 117 6.28 -6.86 6.51
N LEU A 118 6.57 -6.37 5.32
CA LEU A 118 5.59 -5.98 4.32
C LEU A 118 5.78 -6.80 3.05
N ILE A 119 4.69 -7.29 2.49
CA ILE A 119 4.67 -8.04 1.23
C ILE A 119 3.89 -7.26 0.19
N ALA A 120 4.47 -7.08 -0.98
CA ALA A 120 3.80 -6.55 -2.16
C ALA A 120 3.80 -7.61 -3.25
N VAL A 121 2.63 -7.92 -3.79
CA VAL A 121 2.47 -8.84 -4.93
C VAL A 121 2.14 -7.99 -6.15
N THR A 122 2.98 -8.05 -7.18
CA THR A 122 2.82 -7.22 -8.36
C THR A 122 2.05 -7.99 -9.44
N GLU A 123 0.73 -7.79 -9.46
CA GLU A 123 -0.15 -8.44 -10.43
C GLU A 123 -0.14 -7.77 -11.80
N ASN A 124 0.26 -6.49 -11.86
CA ASN A 124 0.31 -5.74 -13.10
C ASN A 124 1.62 -6.06 -13.86
N PRO A 125 1.55 -6.57 -15.11
CA PRO A 125 2.73 -6.88 -15.91
C PRO A 125 3.69 -5.70 -16.11
N LYS A 126 3.18 -4.47 -16.09
CA LYS A 126 4.01 -3.26 -16.20
C LYS A 126 4.99 -3.12 -15.03
N LEU A 127 4.67 -3.70 -13.88
CA LEU A 127 5.52 -3.69 -12.69
C LEU A 127 6.66 -4.73 -12.77
N SER A 128 6.61 -5.63 -13.75
CA SER A 128 7.72 -6.55 -14.04
C SER A 128 8.83 -5.90 -14.86
N ARG A 129 8.62 -4.68 -15.36
CA ARG A 129 9.64 -3.94 -16.09
C ARG A 129 10.78 -3.55 -15.17
N GLU A 130 12.00 -3.53 -15.70
CA GLU A 130 13.22 -3.25 -14.94
C GLU A 130 13.16 -1.92 -14.17
N ALA A 131 12.62 -0.86 -14.78
CA ALA A 131 12.50 0.44 -14.12
C ALA A 131 11.61 0.38 -12.88
N ALA A 132 10.47 -0.33 -12.95
CA ALA A 132 9.57 -0.51 -11.82
C ALA A 132 10.22 -1.35 -10.71
N ARG A 133 10.93 -2.40 -11.09
CA ARG A 133 11.68 -3.26 -10.15
C ARG A 133 12.76 -2.46 -9.41
N ARG A 134 13.50 -1.61 -10.10
CA ARG A 134 14.49 -0.73 -9.48
C ARG A 134 13.85 0.25 -8.49
N GLN A 135 12.66 0.75 -8.79
CA GLN A 135 11.94 1.64 -7.87
C GLN A 135 11.53 0.92 -6.58
N LEU A 136 11.05 -0.32 -6.69
CA LEU A 136 10.73 -1.13 -5.52
C LEU A 136 11.98 -1.39 -4.67
N GLN A 137 13.12 -1.70 -5.30
CA GLN A 137 14.39 -1.88 -4.61
C GLN A 137 14.84 -0.61 -3.87
N ARG A 138 14.67 0.55 -4.48
CA ARG A 138 15.02 1.85 -3.86
C ARG A 138 14.15 2.16 -2.63
N ILE A 139 12.91 1.71 -2.61
CA ILE A 139 12.02 1.85 -1.45
C ILE A 139 12.48 0.92 -0.32
N GLY A 140 13.15 -0.18 -0.64
CA GLY A 140 13.65 -1.13 0.32
C GLY A 140 13.13 -2.56 0.13
N PHE A 141 12.35 -2.80 -0.92
CA PHE A 141 11.85 -4.12 -1.23
C PHE A 141 12.94 -5.00 -1.84
N GLU A 142 12.96 -6.26 -1.43
CA GLU A 142 13.77 -7.30 -2.04
C GLU A 142 12.85 -8.26 -2.81
N TYR A 143 13.32 -8.70 -3.98
CA TYR A 143 12.60 -9.69 -4.78
C TYR A 143 12.61 -11.05 -4.07
N ASP A 144 11.44 -11.64 -3.91
CA ASP A 144 11.26 -12.87 -3.14
C ASP A 144 10.66 -14.03 -3.97
N GLY A 145 10.83 -13.99 -5.27
CA GLY A 145 10.36 -15.03 -6.17
C GLY A 145 8.95 -14.81 -6.68
N ARG A 146 8.38 -15.87 -7.27
CA ARG A 146 7.01 -15.85 -7.78
C ARG A 146 6.09 -16.66 -6.89
N GLY A 147 4.88 -16.14 -6.70
CA GLY A 147 3.83 -16.83 -5.97
C GLY A 147 3.13 -17.89 -6.81
N PRO A 148 2.14 -18.61 -6.20
CA PRO A 148 1.41 -19.69 -6.88
C PRO A 148 0.68 -19.26 -8.16
N LYS A 149 0.33 -17.98 -8.26
CA LYS A 149 -0.35 -17.40 -9.44
C LYS A 149 0.63 -16.87 -10.50
N GLY A 150 1.94 -17.01 -10.29
CA GLY A 150 2.96 -16.54 -11.20
C GLY A 150 3.32 -15.05 -11.08
N TYR A 151 2.78 -14.36 -10.08
CA TYR A 151 3.08 -12.94 -9.83
C TYR A 151 4.35 -12.79 -9.01
N ASP A 152 5.12 -11.74 -9.28
CA ASP A 152 6.31 -11.40 -8.50
C ASP A 152 5.94 -10.99 -7.08
N ILE A 153 6.72 -11.51 -6.12
CA ILE A 153 6.57 -11.18 -4.70
C ILE A 153 7.77 -10.34 -4.26
N TRP A 154 7.48 -9.24 -3.58
CA TRP A 154 8.46 -8.31 -3.04
C TRP A 154 8.27 -8.20 -1.54
N ARG A 155 9.37 -8.17 -0.79
CA ARG A 155 9.36 -8.22 0.67
C ARG A 155 10.27 -7.17 1.28
N ILE A 156 9.79 -6.58 2.38
CA ILE A 156 10.62 -5.82 3.32
C ILE A 156 10.54 -6.52 4.67
N ASP A 157 11.69 -6.87 5.24
CA ASP A 157 11.76 -7.31 6.64
C ASP A 157 12.08 -6.12 7.52
N PHE A 158 11.20 -5.80 8.46
CA PHE A 158 11.33 -4.59 9.28
C PHE A 158 12.60 -4.59 10.16
N SER A 159 13.04 -5.74 10.59
CA SER A 159 14.29 -5.86 11.38
C SER A 159 15.52 -5.43 10.57
N ASN A 160 15.57 -5.76 9.28
CA ASN A 160 16.69 -5.41 8.40
C ASN A 160 16.63 -3.94 7.98
N ALA A 161 15.42 -3.41 7.73
CA ALA A 161 15.23 -2.03 7.31
C ALA A 161 15.59 -1.01 8.40
N GLN A 162 15.41 -1.36 9.68
CA GLN A 162 15.82 -0.50 10.81
C GLN A 162 17.34 -0.35 10.93
N SER A 163 18.09 -1.32 10.44
CA SER A 163 19.56 -1.27 10.47
C SER A 163 20.15 -0.33 9.41
N THR A 164 19.37 0.06 8.42
CA THR A 164 19.82 0.91 7.29
C THR A 164 19.62 2.40 7.55
N VAL A 165 18.92 2.77 8.63
CA VAL A 165 18.58 4.16 8.97
C VAL A 165 19.49 4.74 10.06
N GLN A 166 20.57 4.04 10.40
CA GLN A 166 21.59 4.57 11.32
C GLN A 166 22.74 5.21 10.57
#